data_94db0f45626067accf96d9fe787eff76
#
_entry.id   94db0f45626067accf96d9fe787eff76
#
_cell.length_a   1.000
_cell.length_b   1.000
_cell.length_c   1.000
_cell.angle_alpha   90.00
_cell.angle_beta   90.00
_cell.angle_gamma   90.00
#
_symmetry.space_group_name_H-M   'P 1'
#
loop_
_entity.id
_entity.type
_entity.pdbx_description
1 polymer ?
#
loop_
_entity_poly.entity_id
_entity_poly.type
_entity_poly.pdbx_seq_one_letter_code
_entity_poly.pdbx_strand_id
1 'polypeptide(L)'
;MKLLFVNACVNRATSRTLKLARGVIEAMQAQEPFEVTEIVLEEEKIAPLTTESLNARQALEQKGEFDDGVFSYARQFRDADRIVIAAPFWASSYPASLKTYIEHIDIVGVNYLFTEHGPVGLCKADKLTYVTTRGGALPDEADCGYQNIAVLARLYGIEKTECISAAGLDVIGANVDALLSEALEKASRK
;
A
#
# COMPACT_ATOMS: atom_id res chain seq x y z
N MET A 1 17.03 -4.19 7.02
CA MET A 1 15.56 -4.19 7.14
C MET A 1 14.94 -4.36 5.75
N LYS A 2 13.74 -4.93 5.65
CA LYS A 2 13.02 -5.17 4.39
C LYS A 2 11.94 -4.11 4.21
N LEU A 3 11.99 -3.40 3.09
CA LEU A 3 10.94 -2.47 2.68
C LEU A 3 10.15 -3.09 1.53
N LEU A 4 8.85 -3.28 1.72
CA LEU A 4 7.94 -3.66 0.65
C LEU A 4 7.37 -2.41 -0.01
N PHE A 5 7.62 -2.25 -1.30
CA PHE A 5 7.05 -1.18 -2.11
C PHE A 5 5.95 -1.73 -3.02
N VAL A 6 4.68 -1.43 -2.69
CA VAL A 6 3.52 -1.80 -3.51
C VAL A 6 3.21 -0.66 -4.47
N ASN A 7 3.50 -0.86 -5.74
CA ASN A 7 3.33 0.13 -6.79
C ASN A 7 2.03 -0.13 -7.58
N ALA A 8 1.00 0.66 -7.28
CA ALA A 8 -0.30 0.64 -7.98
C ALA A 8 -0.42 1.70 -9.08
N CYS A 9 0.71 2.30 -9.51
CA CYS A 9 0.72 3.33 -10.55
C CYS A 9 0.67 2.67 -11.94
N VAL A 10 -0.46 2.78 -12.64
CA VAL A 10 -0.69 2.13 -13.94
C VAL A 10 0.20 2.72 -15.04
N ASN A 11 0.21 4.06 -15.21
CA ASN A 11 1.08 4.71 -16.18
C ASN A 11 2.40 5.14 -15.55
N ARG A 12 3.35 4.20 -15.42
CA ARG A 12 4.63 4.43 -14.73
C ARG A 12 5.52 5.49 -15.37
N ALA A 13 5.47 5.64 -16.68
CA ALA A 13 6.32 6.58 -17.40
C ALA A 13 6.06 8.05 -17.02
N THR A 14 4.80 8.38 -16.69
CA THR A 14 4.37 9.76 -16.42
C THR A 14 3.73 9.92 -15.03
N SER A 15 3.73 8.89 -14.20
CA SER A 15 3.08 8.91 -12.90
C SER A 15 3.76 9.86 -11.92
N ARG A 16 3.06 10.93 -11.56
CA ARG A 16 3.47 11.88 -10.51
C ARG A 16 3.50 11.20 -9.13
N THR A 17 2.57 10.29 -8.88
CA THR A 17 2.53 9.48 -7.64
C THR A 17 3.78 8.61 -7.51
N LEU A 18 4.18 7.94 -8.60
CA LEU A 18 5.39 7.12 -8.59
C LEU A 18 6.66 7.96 -8.38
N LYS A 19 6.75 9.14 -9.03
CA LYS A 19 7.86 10.09 -8.81
C LYS A 19 7.97 10.49 -7.34
N LEU A 20 6.84 10.84 -6.70
CA LEU A 20 6.81 11.19 -5.29
C LEU A 20 7.21 10.00 -4.41
N ALA A 21 6.66 8.80 -4.66
CA ALA A 21 6.94 7.61 -3.87
C ALA A 21 8.42 7.20 -3.93
N ARG A 22 9.06 7.29 -5.08
CA ARG A 22 10.50 7.03 -5.21
C ARG A 22 11.33 8.02 -4.40
N GLY A 23 11.00 9.31 -4.44
CA GLY A 23 11.65 10.31 -3.59
C GLY A 23 11.47 10.03 -2.09
N VAL A 24 10.29 9.56 -1.66
CA VAL A 24 10.04 9.14 -0.28
C VAL A 24 10.92 7.95 0.10
N ILE A 25 11.01 6.92 -0.75
CA ILE A 25 11.84 5.74 -0.50
C ILE A 25 13.33 6.12 -0.45
N GLU A 26 13.79 6.97 -1.37
CA GLU A 26 15.17 7.49 -1.36
C GLU A 26 15.49 8.25 -0.06
N ALA A 27 14.55 9.09 0.42
CA ALA A 27 14.72 9.80 1.69
C ALA A 27 14.74 8.83 2.89
N MET A 28 13.94 7.76 2.88
CA MET A 28 13.99 6.71 3.90
C MET A 28 15.32 5.96 3.87
N GLN A 29 15.81 5.58 2.68
CA GLN A 29 17.09 4.88 2.52
C GLN A 29 18.31 5.73 2.93
N ALA A 30 18.21 7.05 2.82
CA ALA A 30 19.26 7.96 3.31
C ALA A 30 19.37 7.99 4.84
N GLN A 31 18.28 7.66 5.55
CA GLN A 31 18.26 7.59 7.01
C GLN A 31 18.60 6.20 7.54
N GLU A 32 18.13 5.16 6.87
CA GLU A 32 18.31 3.76 7.27
C GLU A 32 18.39 2.86 6.03
N PRO A 33 19.35 1.91 5.95
CA PRO A 33 19.46 1.03 4.80
C PRO A 33 18.34 0.01 4.75
N PHE A 34 17.63 -0.05 3.62
CA PHE A 34 16.58 -1.02 3.33
C PHE A 34 16.93 -1.88 2.10
N GLU A 35 16.64 -3.18 2.20
CA GLU A 35 16.45 -4.03 1.04
C GLU A 35 15.03 -3.79 0.50
N VAL A 36 14.92 -3.12 -0.65
CA VAL A 36 13.64 -2.76 -1.25
C VAL A 36 13.17 -3.85 -2.20
N THR A 37 11.99 -4.39 -1.94
CA THR A 37 11.28 -5.27 -2.88
C THR A 37 10.09 -4.50 -3.43
N GLU A 38 10.08 -4.23 -4.74
CA GLU A 38 8.97 -3.57 -5.44
C GLU A 38 8.05 -4.62 -6.06
N ILE A 39 6.73 -4.50 -5.79
CA ILE A 39 5.66 -5.21 -6.50
C ILE A 39 4.97 -4.20 -7.42
N VAL A 40 5.07 -4.40 -8.73
CA VAL A 40 4.39 -3.58 -9.73
C VAL A 40 3.08 -4.25 -10.10
N LEU A 41 1.96 -3.80 -9.53
CA LEU A 41 0.66 -4.47 -9.65
C LEU A 41 0.16 -4.61 -11.09
N GLU A 42 0.56 -3.73 -11.99
CA GLU A 42 0.24 -3.86 -13.42
C GLU A 42 0.95 -5.07 -14.06
N GLU A 43 2.17 -5.36 -13.63
CA GLU A 43 2.98 -6.47 -14.17
C GLU A 43 2.58 -7.81 -13.56
N GLU A 44 2.17 -7.82 -12.29
CA GLU A 44 1.75 -9.03 -11.54
C GLU A 44 0.46 -9.66 -12.11
N LYS A 45 -0.40 -8.87 -12.77
CA LYS A 45 -1.67 -9.33 -13.37
C LYS A 45 -2.52 -10.15 -12.44
N ILE A 46 -2.59 -9.73 -11.17
CA ILE A 46 -3.41 -10.40 -10.14
C ILE A 46 -4.87 -10.37 -10.57
N ALA A 47 -5.48 -11.53 -10.71
CA ALA A 47 -6.89 -11.64 -11.09
C ALA A 47 -7.80 -11.38 -9.89
N PRO A 48 -8.96 -10.73 -10.07
CA PRO A 48 -9.98 -10.66 -9.03
C PRO A 48 -10.39 -12.06 -8.58
N LEU A 49 -10.76 -12.20 -7.30
CA LEU A 49 -11.21 -13.47 -6.76
C LEU A 49 -12.52 -13.91 -7.43
N THR A 50 -12.57 -15.18 -7.81
CA THR A 50 -13.77 -15.87 -8.29
C THR A 50 -14.25 -16.85 -7.23
N THR A 51 -15.45 -17.38 -7.37
CA THR A 51 -15.96 -18.45 -6.48
C THR A 51 -14.98 -19.63 -6.44
N GLU A 52 -14.43 -20.02 -7.59
CA GLU A 52 -13.50 -21.13 -7.69
C GLU A 52 -12.19 -20.86 -6.96
N SER A 53 -11.52 -19.71 -7.24
CA SER A 53 -10.25 -19.35 -6.61
C SER A 53 -10.41 -19.10 -5.11
N LEU A 54 -11.54 -18.50 -4.69
CA LEU A 54 -11.85 -18.29 -3.28
C LEU A 54 -12.02 -19.63 -2.54
N ASN A 55 -12.79 -20.57 -3.10
CA ASN A 55 -12.99 -21.88 -2.50
C ASN A 55 -11.68 -22.68 -2.42
N ALA A 56 -10.85 -22.63 -3.46
CA ALA A 56 -9.54 -23.29 -3.45
C ALA A 56 -8.64 -22.71 -2.35
N ARG A 57 -8.59 -21.38 -2.22
CA ARG A 57 -7.83 -20.69 -1.16
C ARG A 57 -8.33 -21.08 0.23
N GLN A 58 -9.64 -21.05 0.45
CA GLN A 58 -10.24 -21.41 1.75
C GLN A 58 -9.98 -22.88 2.14
N ALA A 59 -9.89 -23.79 1.17
CA ALA A 59 -9.54 -25.19 1.44
C ALA A 59 -8.07 -25.32 1.98
N LEU A 60 -7.15 -24.49 1.50
CA LEU A 60 -5.78 -24.41 2.01
C LEU A 60 -5.73 -23.76 3.40
N GLU A 61 -6.46 -22.67 3.59
CA GLU A 61 -6.60 -22.00 4.89
C GLU A 61 -7.09 -22.94 5.99
N GLN A 62 -8.12 -23.75 5.69
CA GLN A 62 -8.66 -24.74 6.63
C GLN A 62 -7.67 -25.83 7.02
N LYS A 63 -6.72 -26.15 6.14
CA LYS A 63 -5.66 -27.12 6.41
C LYS A 63 -4.43 -26.49 7.07
N GLY A 64 -4.36 -25.16 7.15
CA GLY A 64 -3.18 -24.44 7.63
C GLY A 64 -2.01 -24.50 6.64
N GLU A 65 -2.25 -24.75 5.35
CA GLU A 65 -1.22 -24.86 4.30
C GLU A 65 -0.79 -23.47 3.80
N PHE A 66 -0.37 -22.59 4.72
CA PHE A 66 -0.03 -21.19 4.43
C PHE A 66 1.30 -21.01 3.67
N ASP A 67 2.06 -22.06 3.42
CA ASP A 67 3.26 -22.02 2.58
C ASP A 67 2.96 -22.11 1.09
N ASP A 68 1.72 -22.43 0.70
CA ASP A 68 1.31 -22.46 -0.70
C ASP A 68 1.55 -21.12 -1.40
N GLY A 69 1.82 -21.18 -2.70
CA GLY A 69 2.11 -20.01 -3.54
C GLY A 69 0.98 -18.97 -3.57
N VAL A 70 -0.27 -19.39 -3.39
CA VAL A 70 -1.44 -18.49 -3.37
C VAL A 70 -1.36 -17.46 -2.23
N PHE A 71 -0.63 -17.75 -1.15
CA PHE A 71 -0.42 -16.84 -0.03
C PHE A 71 0.90 -16.04 -0.10
N SER A 72 1.62 -16.10 -1.22
CA SER A 72 2.93 -15.46 -1.35
C SER A 72 2.90 -13.95 -1.08
N TYR A 73 1.91 -13.23 -1.63
CA TYR A 73 1.75 -11.80 -1.39
C TYR A 73 1.40 -11.48 0.07
N ALA A 74 0.55 -12.30 0.69
CA ALA A 74 0.18 -12.14 2.09
C ALA A 74 1.39 -12.32 3.02
N ARG A 75 2.20 -13.36 2.78
CA ARG A 75 3.45 -13.59 3.53
C ARG A 75 4.47 -12.47 3.32
N GLN A 76 4.63 -12.01 2.07
CA GLN A 76 5.54 -10.92 1.75
C GLN A 76 5.14 -9.62 2.48
N PHE A 77 3.84 -9.31 2.49
CA PHE A 77 3.30 -8.15 3.21
C PHE A 77 3.51 -8.29 4.73
N ARG A 78 3.21 -9.47 5.29
CA ARG A 78 3.41 -9.78 6.72
C ARG A 78 4.86 -9.60 7.17
N ASP A 79 5.81 -10.07 6.34
CA ASP A 79 7.21 -10.20 6.72
C ASP A 79 8.06 -8.94 6.42
N ALA A 80 7.47 -7.91 5.85
CA ALA A 80 8.12 -6.62 5.64
C ALA A 80 8.28 -5.84 6.96
N ASP A 81 9.42 -5.14 7.13
CA ASP A 81 9.67 -4.26 8.28
C ASP A 81 9.09 -2.85 8.06
N ARG A 82 8.99 -2.42 6.80
CA ARG A 82 8.36 -1.17 6.34
C ARG A 82 7.52 -1.44 5.11
N ILE A 83 6.43 -0.72 4.94
CA ILE A 83 5.57 -0.82 3.76
C ILE A 83 5.34 0.57 3.18
N VAL A 84 5.57 0.71 1.89
CA VAL A 84 5.18 1.90 1.11
C VAL A 84 4.19 1.47 0.04
N ILE A 85 3.03 2.11 -0.01
CA ILE A 85 2.02 1.89 -1.04
C ILE A 85 1.90 3.17 -1.86
N ALA A 86 2.21 3.12 -3.16
CA ALA A 86 1.99 4.22 -4.08
C ALA A 86 0.74 3.98 -4.92
N ALA A 87 -0.26 4.84 -4.77
CA ALA A 87 -1.51 4.74 -5.52
C ALA A 87 -2.04 6.12 -5.91
N PRO A 88 -2.25 6.40 -7.20
CA PRO A 88 -2.90 7.64 -7.61
C PRO A 88 -4.35 7.68 -7.13
N PHE A 89 -4.83 8.90 -6.85
CA PHE A 89 -6.22 9.12 -6.42
C PHE A 89 -7.18 9.00 -7.61
N TRP A 90 -7.89 7.88 -7.69
CA TRP A 90 -8.87 7.59 -8.72
C TRP A 90 -10.24 7.29 -8.11
N ALA A 91 -11.28 7.92 -8.64
CA ALA A 91 -12.66 7.70 -8.19
C ALA A 91 -12.83 7.79 -6.66
N SER A 92 -12.25 8.83 -6.05
CA SER A 92 -12.21 9.07 -4.60
C SER A 92 -11.48 8.01 -3.77
N SER A 93 -10.70 7.15 -4.42
CA SER A 93 -9.94 6.06 -3.80
C SER A 93 -8.64 5.80 -4.58
N TYR A 94 -8.32 4.56 -4.85
CA TYR A 94 -7.13 4.08 -5.55
C TYR A 94 -7.51 3.15 -6.73
N PRO A 95 -6.57 2.82 -7.65
CA PRO A 95 -6.82 1.91 -8.76
C PRO A 95 -7.32 0.53 -8.32
N ALA A 96 -8.18 -0.10 -9.13
CA ALA A 96 -8.75 -1.42 -8.85
C ALA A 96 -7.71 -2.52 -8.62
N SER A 97 -6.52 -2.41 -9.27
CA SER A 97 -5.41 -3.34 -9.04
C SER A 97 -4.95 -3.39 -7.59
N LEU A 98 -4.96 -2.24 -6.88
CA LEU A 98 -4.63 -2.21 -5.46
C LEU A 98 -5.73 -2.90 -4.62
N LYS A 99 -7.00 -2.71 -4.96
CA LYS A 99 -8.09 -3.42 -4.26
C LYS A 99 -7.97 -4.93 -4.44
N THR A 100 -7.71 -5.38 -5.67
CA THR A 100 -7.47 -6.79 -5.95
C THR A 100 -6.29 -7.35 -5.13
N TYR A 101 -5.15 -6.63 -5.11
CA TYR A 101 -4.01 -7.02 -4.28
C TYR A 101 -4.37 -7.13 -2.79
N ILE A 102 -5.12 -6.15 -2.25
CA ILE A 102 -5.58 -6.16 -0.86
C ILE A 102 -6.42 -7.42 -0.58
N GLU A 103 -7.32 -7.82 -1.48
CA GLU A 103 -8.13 -9.03 -1.32
C GLU A 103 -7.29 -10.32 -1.31
N HIS A 104 -6.13 -10.31 -1.96
CA HIS A 104 -5.19 -11.43 -1.94
C HIS A 104 -4.27 -11.46 -0.70
N ILE A 105 -4.09 -10.34 -0.01
CA ILE A 105 -3.32 -10.30 1.23
C ILE A 105 -4.19 -10.37 2.49
N ASP A 106 -5.51 -10.19 2.38
CA ASP A 106 -6.43 -10.22 3.52
C ASP A 106 -6.74 -11.67 3.94
N ILE A 107 -5.77 -12.30 4.63
CA ILE A 107 -5.77 -13.71 4.96
C ILE A 107 -5.72 -13.93 6.47
N VAL A 108 -6.78 -14.57 6.99
CA VAL A 108 -6.81 -15.03 8.39
C VAL A 108 -5.76 -16.13 8.60
N GLY A 109 -4.97 -16.01 9.65
CA GLY A 109 -3.86 -16.91 9.95
C GLY A 109 -2.52 -16.50 9.30
N VAL A 110 -2.51 -15.50 8.40
CA VAL A 110 -1.29 -14.96 7.82
C VAL A 110 -1.05 -13.51 8.24
N ASN A 111 -1.98 -12.61 7.97
CA ASN A 111 -1.84 -11.17 8.26
C ASN A 111 -2.53 -10.76 9.56
N TYR A 112 -3.51 -11.51 9.98
CA TYR A 112 -4.19 -11.36 11.27
C TYR A 112 -4.88 -12.67 11.66
N LEU A 113 -5.34 -12.76 12.90
CA LEU A 113 -6.16 -13.87 13.41
C LEU A 113 -7.26 -13.34 14.35
N PHE A 114 -8.30 -14.11 14.52
CA PHE A 114 -9.33 -13.82 15.51
C PHE A 114 -9.06 -14.55 16.83
N THR A 115 -9.23 -13.83 17.94
CA THR A 115 -9.12 -14.35 19.30
C THR A 115 -10.41 -14.08 20.07
N GLU A 116 -10.53 -14.60 21.28
CA GLU A 116 -11.66 -14.30 22.18
C GLU A 116 -11.77 -12.79 22.53
N HIS A 117 -10.67 -12.04 22.36
CA HIS A 117 -10.60 -10.60 22.64
C HIS A 117 -10.68 -9.74 21.38
N GLY A 118 -10.95 -10.34 20.20
CA GLY A 118 -11.01 -9.67 18.91
C GLY A 118 -9.85 -10.02 17.97
N PRO A 119 -9.68 -9.29 16.86
CA PRO A 119 -8.62 -9.53 15.92
C PRO A 119 -7.25 -9.12 16.48
N VAL A 120 -6.23 -9.93 16.15
CA VAL A 120 -4.83 -9.66 16.45
C VAL A 120 -4.05 -9.66 15.14
N GLY A 121 -3.34 -8.58 14.85
CA GLY A 121 -2.50 -8.45 13.65
C GLY A 121 -1.20 -9.24 13.77
N LEU A 122 -0.72 -9.75 12.65
CA LEU A 122 0.48 -10.60 12.57
C LEU A 122 1.59 -9.98 11.72
N CYS A 123 1.36 -8.80 11.12
CA CYS A 123 2.36 -8.12 10.30
C CYS A 123 3.48 -7.54 11.16
N LYS A 124 4.71 -7.59 10.63
CA LYS A 124 5.92 -7.13 11.34
C LYS A 124 6.18 -5.64 11.17
N ALA A 125 5.63 -5.03 10.12
CA ALA A 125 5.87 -3.63 9.81
C ALA A 125 5.48 -2.72 10.97
N ASP A 126 6.38 -1.85 11.39
CA ASP A 126 6.09 -0.84 12.41
C ASP A 126 5.46 0.42 11.83
N LYS A 127 5.56 0.63 10.51
CA LYS A 127 4.96 1.77 9.81
C LYS A 127 4.54 1.40 8.39
N LEU A 128 3.36 1.89 7.97
CA LEU A 128 2.89 1.88 6.59
C LEU A 128 2.75 3.32 6.10
N THR A 129 3.40 3.64 4.98
CA THR A 129 3.33 4.94 4.31
C THR A 129 2.52 4.80 3.02
N TYR A 130 1.42 5.54 2.93
CA TYR A 130 0.60 5.65 1.73
C TYR A 130 0.96 6.91 0.97
N VAL A 131 1.36 6.78 -0.30
CA VAL A 131 1.76 7.90 -1.15
C VAL A 131 0.75 8.07 -2.27
N THR A 132 0.18 9.26 -2.38
CA THR A 132 -0.87 9.56 -3.36
C THR A 132 -0.69 10.92 -4.00
N THR A 133 -1.27 11.11 -5.19
CA THR A 133 -1.36 12.43 -5.83
C THR A 133 -2.76 12.64 -6.40
N ARG A 134 -3.27 13.89 -6.29
CA ARG A 134 -4.61 14.28 -6.70
C ARG A 134 -4.55 15.44 -7.67
N GLY A 135 -5.34 15.37 -8.73
CA GLY A 135 -5.51 16.48 -9.68
C GLY A 135 -6.21 17.68 -9.04
N GLY A 136 -7.31 17.44 -8.30
CA GLY A 136 -8.04 18.47 -7.56
C GLY A 136 -7.38 18.86 -6.23
N ALA A 137 -7.69 20.06 -5.73
CA ALA A 137 -7.25 20.55 -4.43
C ALA A 137 -8.14 20.01 -3.29
N LEU A 138 -8.21 18.68 -3.15
CA LEU A 138 -8.97 18.03 -2.10
C LEU A 138 -8.10 17.77 -0.87
N PRO A 139 -8.63 17.92 0.35
CA PRO A 139 -7.90 17.60 1.57
C PRO A 139 -7.69 16.08 1.74
N ASP A 140 -6.75 15.68 2.60
CA ASP A 140 -6.43 14.27 2.82
C ASP A 140 -7.61 13.48 3.42
N GLU A 141 -8.46 14.14 4.19
CA GLU A 141 -9.66 13.55 4.77
C GLU A 141 -10.71 13.11 3.73
N ALA A 142 -10.63 13.65 2.50
CA ALA A 142 -11.48 13.23 1.38
C ALA A 142 -10.93 11.97 0.66
N ASP A 143 -9.75 11.47 1.03
CA ASP A 143 -9.13 10.29 0.43
C ASP A 143 -9.64 9.01 1.11
N CYS A 144 -10.73 8.45 0.57
CA CYS A 144 -11.26 7.17 1.05
C CYS A 144 -10.25 6.02 0.88
N GLY A 145 -9.32 6.14 -0.06
CA GLY A 145 -8.25 5.15 -0.27
C GLY A 145 -7.31 5.10 0.92
N TYR A 146 -6.82 6.24 1.39
CA TYR A 146 -5.98 6.28 2.59
C TYR A 146 -6.73 5.80 3.84
N GLN A 147 -7.98 6.22 4.02
CA GLN A 147 -8.79 5.78 5.15
C GLN A 147 -8.95 4.25 5.17
N ASN A 148 -9.22 3.63 4.02
CA ASN A 148 -9.31 2.17 3.91
C ASN A 148 -7.97 1.50 4.27
N ILE A 149 -6.85 1.98 3.73
CA ILE A 149 -5.51 1.46 4.04
C ILE A 149 -5.18 1.59 5.53
N ALA A 150 -5.52 2.71 6.17
CA ALA A 150 -5.26 2.92 7.59
C ALA A 150 -6.07 1.96 8.49
N VAL A 151 -7.33 1.67 8.11
CA VAL A 151 -8.16 0.69 8.82
C VAL A 151 -7.58 -0.73 8.69
N LEU A 152 -7.17 -1.12 7.47
CA LEU A 152 -6.56 -2.42 7.22
C LEU A 152 -5.21 -2.57 7.93
N ALA A 153 -4.37 -1.55 7.89
CA ALA A 153 -3.08 -1.55 8.59
C ALA A 153 -3.26 -1.83 10.08
N ARG A 154 -4.24 -1.17 10.72
CA ARG A 154 -4.57 -1.41 12.14
C ARG A 154 -5.03 -2.85 12.39
N LEU A 155 -5.88 -3.42 11.50
CA LEU A 155 -6.30 -4.82 11.58
C LEU A 155 -5.10 -5.77 11.51
N TYR A 156 -4.11 -5.44 10.68
CA TYR A 156 -2.90 -6.24 10.50
C TYR A 156 -1.83 -6.01 11.57
N GLY A 157 -2.09 -5.15 12.56
CA GLY A 157 -1.18 -4.86 13.67
C GLY A 157 -0.17 -3.75 13.38
N ILE A 158 -0.33 -3.02 12.29
CA ILE A 158 0.53 -1.88 11.92
C ILE A 158 -0.08 -0.60 12.50
N GLU A 159 0.42 -0.16 13.64
CA GLU A 159 -0.17 0.97 14.38
C GLU A 159 0.13 2.32 13.75
N LYS A 160 1.29 2.47 13.12
CA LYS A 160 1.72 3.75 12.52
C LYS A 160 1.39 3.78 11.04
N THR A 161 0.46 4.65 10.67
CA THR A 161 0.17 4.94 9.27
C THR A 161 0.41 6.41 8.95
N GLU A 162 0.87 6.68 7.75
CA GLU A 162 1.11 8.04 7.25
C GLU A 162 0.62 8.17 5.82
N CYS A 163 -0.01 9.31 5.52
CA CYS A 163 -0.32 9.73 4.15
C CYS A 163 0.68 10.81 3.72
N ILE A 164 1.36 10.58 2.61
CA ILE A 164 2.16 11.59 1.91
C ILE A 164 1.44 11.90 0.61
N SER A 165 0.95 13.12 0.50
CA SER A 165 0.10 13.51 -0.62
C SER A 165 0.53 14.83 -1.27
N ALA A 166 0.32 14.93 -2.58
CA ALA A 166 0.33 16.19 -3.31
C ALA A 166 -1.02 16.38 -4.02
N ALA A 167 -1.69 17.50 -3.74
CA ALA A 167 -3.02 17.81 -4.28
C ALA A 167 -2.96 19.05 -5.19
N GLY A 168 -4.00 19.24 -6.02
CA GLY A 168 -4.09 20.39 -6.92
C GLY A 168 -3.19 20.32 -8.15
N LEU A 169 -2.71 19.13 -8.52
CA LEU A 169 -1.71 18.97 -9.59
C LEU A 169 -2.29 19.26 -11.00
N ASP A 170 -3.61 19.27 -11.17
CA ASP A 170 -4.28 19.57 -12.44
C ASP A 170 -5.01 20.94 -12.39
N VAL A 171 -4.81 21.72 -11.33
CA VAL A 171 -5.32 23.10 -11.26
C VAL A 171 -4.56 23.96 -12.28
N ILE A 172 -5.29 24.77 -13.04
CA ILE A 172 -4.70 25.64 -14.07
C ILE A 172 -3.66 26.57 -13.43
N GLY A 173 -2.42 26.57 -13.94
CA GLY A 173 -1.32 27.37 -13.41
C GLY A 173 -0.56 26.73 -12.24
N ALA A 174 -0.91 25.53 -11.83
CA ALA A 174 -0.19 24.82 -10.77
C ALA A 174 1.27 24.52 -11.16
N ASN A 175 2.19 24.80 -10.24
CA ASN A 175 3.58 24.36 -10.36
C ASN A 175 3.72 22.95 -9.77
N VAL A 176 3.57 21.94 -10.63
CA VAL A 176 3.55 20.53 -10.23
C VAL A 176 4.84 20.13 -9.50
N ASP A 177 6.01 20.55 -9.99
CA ASP A 177 7.29 20.20 -9.37
C ASP A 177 7.43 20.82 -7.97
N ALA A 178 6.99 22.06 -7.78
CA ALA A 178 6.98 22.69 -6.46
C ALA A 178 6.06 21.95 -5.48
N LEU A 179 4.85 21.56 -5.92
CA LEU A 179 3.90 20.80 -5.08
C LEU A 179 4.43 19.41 -4.68
N LEU A 180 5.10 18.72 -5.59
CA LEU A 180 5.73 17.44 -5.29
C LEU A 180 6.92 17.61 -4.33
N SER A 181 7.75 18.64 -4.52
CA SER A 181 8.88 18.93 -3.64
C SER A 181 8.42 19.28 -2.22
N GLU A 182 7.35 20.08 -2.08
CA GLU A 182 6.75 20.42 -0.79
C GLU A 182 6.24 19.18 -0.06
N ALA A 183 5.57 18.25 -0.78
CA ALA A 183 5.09 17.01 -0.22
C ALA A 183 6.25 16.12 0.28
N LEU A 184 7.35 16.06 -0.48
CA LEU A 184 8.54 15.29 -0.10
C LEU A 184 9.25 15.91 1.12
N GLU A 185 9.39 17.24 1.18
CA GLU A 185 9.96 17.92 2.34
C GLU A 185 9.18 17.69 3.62
N LYS A 186 7.84 17.68 3.55
CA LYS A 186 6.97 17.37 4.69
C LYS A 186 7.19 15.92 5.19
N ALA A 187 7.41 14.98 4.27
CA ALA A 187 7.73 13.60 4.60
C ALA A 187 9.07 13.45 5.31
N SER A 188 10.09 14.22 4.90
CA SER A 188 11.44 14.14 5.46
C SER A 188 11.61 14.76 6.85
N ARG A 189 10.63 15.56 7.31
CA ARG A 189 10.65 16.23 8.64
C ARG A 189 10.00 15.41 9.76
N LYS A 190 9.36 14.28 9.43
CA LYS A 190 8.68 13.40 10.38
C LYS A 190 9.47 12.13 10.67
#